data_e909d31afb6d185e0b0630c11f760293
#
_entry.id   e909d31afb6d185e0b0630c11f760293
#
_cell.length_a   1.000
_cell.length_b   1.000
_cell.length_c   1.000
_cell.angle_alpha   90.00
_cell.angle_beta   90.00
_cell.angle_gamma   90.00
#
_symmetry.space_group_name_H-M   'P 1'
#
loop_
_entity.id
_entity.type
_entity.pdbx_description
1 polymer ?
#
loop_
_entity_poly.entity_id
_entity_poly.type
_entity_poly.pdbx_seq_one_letter_code
_entity_poly.pdbx_strand_id
1 'polypeptide(L)'
;MLRKIRLAAALLFFTMITLLFLDFTGTVHGWFGWMAKIQFLPAVLALNVGVVIALVLLTLLLGRVYCSVICPLGVFQDIISWVSGKVKKNRFRYSPALSWLRYGVLAVFVVALVAGVVSLAALIAPYSAYGRIVSNLLTPLYQWGNNVLALWAERVDSYAFYSVDVWMKGLSTFAVAVGTVIVLFILAWRGGRTYCNTICPVGTVLGFLSRYSYFKPVIDTSKCNGCGLCARNCKSSCINPKAHEIDYSRCVACMDCLGKCRQGAIKYVSGQMLLKKQTPASEGIGKQVSQASLNKEKVDTARRGFFTVSALIAASVAVKAQEKKVDGGLAPLIDKKVPKRATPIVPAGALSFRHFAQHCTACQLCVSVCPNQVLPPSGDLKHLMQPEMSYERGYCRPECAKCAEVCPTDAIHLADLTEKSSVQIGHAVWVAQNCIVNTDGVSCGNCARHCPTGAILMVPKDADDGKSLKIPVVNTERCIGCGACENLCPSRPFSAIYVEGHEMHRII
;
A
#
# COMPACT_ATOMS: atom_id res chain seq x y z
N MET A 1 32.86 -1.36 -0.30
CA MET A 1 32.27 -0.08 -0.71
C MET A 1 30.84 -0.29 -1.27
N LEU A 2 30.62 -1.06 -2.32
CA LEU A 2 29.30 -1.29 -2.98
C LEU A 2 28.16 -1.67 -2.03
N ARG A 3 28.41 -2.59 -1.08
CA ARG A 3 27.40 -2.99 -0.08
C ARG A 3 26.94 -1.82 0.81
N LYS A 4 27.86 -0.94 1.24
CA LYS A 4 27.53 0.22 2.07
C LYS A 4 26.67 1.23 1.30
N ILE A 5 27.05 1.52 0.04
CA ILE A 5 26.29 2.42 -0.85
C ILE A 5 24.87 1.87 -1.07
N ARG A 6 24.76 0.58 -1.43
CA ARG A 6 23.44 -0.08 -1.59
C ARG A 6 22.60 0.03 -0.33
N LEU A 7 23.18 -0.19 0.85
CA LEU A 7 22.44 -0.14 2.12
C LEU A 7 21.96 1.28 2.44
N ALA A 8 22.81 2.28 2.24
CA ALA A 8 22.45 3.68 2.44
C ALA A 8 21.31 4.10 1.49
N ALA A 9 21.42 3.77 0.20
CA ALA A 9 20.37 4.03 -0.77
C ALA A 9 19.05 3.29 -0.41
N ALA A 10 19.13 2.02 -0.01
CA ALA A 10 17.94 1.26 0.39
C ALA A 10 17.24 1.85 1.61
N LEU A 11 17.98 2.30 2.60
CA LEU A 11 17.42 2.98 3.78
C LEU A 11 16.79 4.32 3.40
N LEU A 12 17.44 5.10 2.53
CA LEU A 12 16.90 6.37 2.04
C LEU A 12 15.55 6.14 1.32
N PHE A 13 15.50 5.25 0.34
CA PHE A 13 14.26 4.95 -0.38
C PHE A 13 13.17 4.42 0.55
N PHE A 14 13.53 3.52 1.46
CA PHE A 14 12.59 2.94 2.42
C PHE A 14 11.98 3.99 3.35
N THR A 15 12.81 4.85 3.95
CA THR A 15 12.33 5.90 4.85
C THR A 15 11.49 6.93 4.12
N MET A 16 11.91 7.39 2.93
CA MET A 16 11.16 8.38 2.15
C MET A 16 9.80 7.83 1.70
N ILE A 17 9.75 6.58 1.19
CA ILE A 17 8.46 5.96 0.80
C ILE A 17 7.58 5.75 2.03
N THR A 18 8.13 5.38 3.19
CA THR A 18 7.34 5.26 4.42
C THR A 18 6.76 6.61 4.83
N LEU A 19 7.57 7.67 4.78
CA LEU A 19 7.12 9.04 5.09
C LEU A 19 6.02 9.52 4.14
N LEU A 20 6.04 9.15 2.85
CA LEU A 20 4.95 9.46 1.93
C LEU A 20 3.59 8.91 2.40
N PHE A 21 3.56 7.72 3.00
CA PHE A 21 2.32 7.14 3.55
C PHE A 21 1.92 7.73 4.91
N LEU A 22 2.87 8.30 5.66
CA LEU A 22 2.63 8.92 6.96
C LEU A 22 2.31 10.42 6.84
N ASP A 23 2.59 11.02 5.68
CA ASP A 23 2.42 12.45 5.44
C ASP A 23 0.93 12.80 5.26
N PHE A 24 0.34 13.34 6.31
CA PHE A 24 -1.01 13.89 6.28
C PHE A 24 -1.04 15.39 5.94
N THR A 25 0.12 16.05 5.92
CA THR A 25 0.25 17.48 5.57
C THR A 25 0.35 17.70 4.06
N GLY A 26 0.92 16.74 3.34
CA GLY A 26 1.17 16.81 1.90
C GLY A 26 2.53 17.44 1.53
N THR A 27 3.33 17.84 2.53
CA THR A 27 4.63 18.49 2.30
C THR A 27 5.67 17.53 1.70
N VAL A 28 5.73 16.30 2.20
CA VAL A 28 6.67 15.28 1.70
C VAL A 28 6.32 14.84 0.28
N HIS A 29 5.03 14.85 -0.08
CA HIS A 29 4.58 14.51 -1.42
C HIS A 29 5.07 15.50 -2.48
N GLY A 30 5.11 16.79 -2.18
CA GLY A 30 5.62 17.81 -3.11
C GLY A 30 7.07 17.54 -3.55
N TRP A 31 7.91 17.03 -2.65
CA TRP A 31 9.34 16.79 -2.92
C TRP A 31 9.64 15.37 -3.39
N PHE A 32 8.98 14.36 -2.82
CA PHE A 32 9.33 12.95 -2.98
C PHE A 32 8.22 12.09 -3.59
N GLY A 33 7.10 12.66 -4.02
CA GLY A 33 5.97 11.93 -4.64
C GLY A 33 6.35 11.10 -5.87
N TRP A 34 7.39 11.55 -6.62
CA TRP A 34 7.92 10.81 -7.74
C TRP A 34 8.44 9.40 -7.38
N MET A 35 8.84 9.16 -6.10
CA MET A 35 9.29 7.84 -5.64
C MET A 35 8.17 6.79 -5.65
N ALA A 36 6.91 7.20 -5.53
CA ALA A 36 5.76 6.32 -5.70
C ALA A 36 5.55 5.97 -7.19
N LYS A 37 5.74 6.94 -8.09
CA LYS A 37 5.55 6.78 -9.54
C LYS A 37 6.62 5.91 -10.21
N ILE A 38 7.83 5.81 -9.65
CA ILE A 38 8.89 4.91 -10.17
C ILE A 38 8.74 3.45 -9.71
N GLN A 39 7.71 3.09 -8.96
CA GLN A 39 7.47 1.69 -8.61
C GLN A 39 7.04 0.90 -9.84
N PHE A 40 7.60 -0.31 -10.02
CA PHE A 40 7.48 -1.06 -11.28
C PHE A 40 6.02 -1.27 -11.74
N LEU A 41 5.15 -1.82 -10.87
CA LEU A 41 3.76 -2.07 -11.24
C LEU A 41 2.95 -0.78 -11.46
N PRO A 42 3.01 0.23 -10.59
CA PRO A 42 2.42 1.53 -10.86
C PRO A 42 2.87 2.15 -12.18
N ALA A 43 4.17 2.13 -12.48
CA ALA A 43 4.69 2.68 -13.74
C ALA A 43 4.16 1.93 -14.98
N VAL A 44 3.97 0.61 -14.88
CA VAL A 44 3.37 -0.19 -15.97
C VAL A 44 1.91 0.19 -16.17
N LEU A 45 1.12 0.32 -15.11
CA LEU A 45 -0.31 0.67 -15.20
C LEU A 45 -0.55 2.12 -15.62
N ALA A 46 0.34 3.04 -15.22
CA ALA A 46 0.32 4.42 -15.68
C ALA A 46 0.86 4.59 -17.11
N LEU A 47 1.23 3.49 -17.78
CA LEU A 47 1.85 3.51 -19.13
C LEU A 47 3.08 4.42 -19.22
N ASN A 48 3.79 4.59 -18.11
CA ASN A 48 5.01 5.41 -18.06
C ASN A 48 6.19 4.63 -18.67
N VAL A 49 6.24 4.60 -19.99
CA VAL A 49 7.21 3.84 -20.79
C VAL A 49 8.66 4.20 -20.42
N GLY A 50 8.94 5.48 -20.16
CA GLY A 50 10.28 5.95 -19.79
C GLY A 50 10.79 5.32 -18.50
N VAL A 51 9.96 5.29 -17.44
CA VAL A 51 10.30 4.67 -16.16
C VAL A 51 10.45 3.16 -16.32
N VAL A 52 9.54 2.51 -17.05
CA VAL A 52 9.61 1.06 -17.28
C VAL A 52 10.90 0.69 -18.00
N ILE A 53 11.26 1.40 -19.09
CA ILE A 53 12.53 1.19 -19.81
C ILE A 53 13.71 1.43 -18.87
N ALA A 54 13.73 2.50 -18.09
CA ALA A 54 14.80 2.78 -17.15
C ALA A 54 15.00 1.66 -16.12
N LEU A 55 13.90 1.09 -15.56
CA LEU A 55 13.97 -0.01 -14.62
C LEU A 55 14.41 -1.34 -15.27
N VAL A 56 14.01 -1.58 -16.51
CA VAL A 56 14.49 -2.73 -17.31
C VAL A 56 15.97 -2.61 -17.58
N LEU A 57 16.44 -1.45 -18.06
CA LEU A 57 17.86 -1.17 -18.31
C LEU A 57 18.68 -1.27 -17.02
N LEU A 58 18.19 -0.72 -15.90
CA LEU A 58 18.82 -0.87 -14.59
C LEU A 58 18.99 -2.34 -14.21
N THR A 59 17.96 -3.18 -14.49
CA THR A 59 18.02 -4.63 -14.22
C THR A 59 18.97 -5.35 -15.15
N LEU A 60 19.03 -4.99 -16.42
CA LEU A 60 19.97 -5.57 -17.39
C LEU A 60 21.41 -5.14 -17.11
N LEU A 61 21.63 -3.96 -16.57
CA LEU A 61 22.97 -3.49 -16.21
C LEU A 61 23.45 -4.07 -14.88
N LEU A 62 22.65 -3.92 -13.81
CA LEU A 62 23.10 -4.17 -12.44
C LEU A 62 22.38 -5.37 -11.75
N GLY A 63 21.59 -6.14 -12.50
CA GLY A 63 20.74 -7.20 -11.92
C GLY A 63 19.57 -6.61 -11.12
N ARG A 64 18.96 -7.39 -10.23
CA ARG A 64 17.73 -7.04 -9.48
C ARG A 64 17.97 -6.01 -8.37
N VAL A 65 18.70 -4.91 -8.67
CA VAL A 65 18.95 -3.82 -7.70
C VAL A 65 17.65 -3.15 -7.30
N TYR A 66 16.67 -3.02 -8.20
CA TYR A 66 15.33 -2.55 -7.87
C TYR A 66 14.76 -3.22 -6.61
N CYS A 67 14.81 -4.56 -6.54
CA CYS A 67 14.26 -5.32 -5.41
C CYS A 67 15.04 -5.11 -4.10
N SER A 68 16.28 -4.66 -4.16
CA SER A 68 17.14 -4.49 -2.98
C SER A 68 17.32 -3.04 -2.53
N VAL A 69 16.89 -2.06 -3.34
CA VAL A 69 17.07 -0.63 -3.07
C VAL A 69 15.74 0.11 -3.15
N ILE A 70 15.02 0.00 -4.29
CA ILE A 70 13.85 0.84 -4.58
C ILE A 70 12.55 0.25 -3.98
N CYS A 71 12.39 -1.07 -4.04
CA CYS A 71 11.16 -1.73 -3.57
C CYS A 71 11.08 -1.74 -2.03
N PRO A 72 10.11 -1.04 -1.41
CA PRO A 72 10.03 -0.94 0.05
C PRO A 72 9.73 -2.28 0.72
N LEU A 73 8.87 -3.12 0.12
CA LEU A 73 8.57 -4.45 0.65
C LEU A 73 9.82 -5.35 0.65
N GLY A 74 10.68 -5.16 -0.34
CA GLY A 74 11.95 -5.86 -0.41
C GLY A 74 12.89 -5.45 0.72
N VAL A 75 13.02 -4.16 0.98
CA VAL A 75 13.85 -3.65 2.09
C VAL A 75 13.27 -4.07 3.44
N PHE A 76 11.94 -4.06 3.59
CA PHE A 76 11.26 -4.55 4.79
C PHE A 76 11.62 -6.01 5.12
N GLN A 77 11.64 -6.91 4.11
CA GLN A 77 12.11 -8.29 4.30
C GLN A 77 13.60 -8.35 4.70
N ASP A 78 14.43 -7.43 4.19
CA ASP A 78 15.83 -7.34 4.58
C ASP A 78 15.99 -6.95 6.05
N ILE A 79 15.15 -6.05 6.56
CA ILE A 79 15.13 -5.63 7.97
C ILE A 79 14.76 -6.82 8.86
N ILE A 80 13.66 -7.53 8.55
CA ILE A 80 13.24 -8.74 9.29
C ILE A 80 14.36 -9.78 9.26
N SER A 81 14.93 -10.00 8.09
CA SER A 81 16.03 -10.93 7.90
C SER A 81 17.29 -10.54 8.68
N TRP A 82 17.59 -9.26 8.83
CA TRP A 82 18.70 -8.77 9.62
C TRP A 82 18.47 -8.99 11.12
N VAL A 83 17.27 -8.68 11.62
CA VAL A 83 16.87 -8.93 13.02
C VAL A 83 17.00 -10.42 13.36
N SER A 84 16.42 -11.29 12.52
CA SER A 84 16.49 -12.73 12.68
C SER A 84 17.97 -13.23 12.64
N GLY A 85 18.84 -12.57 11.87
CA GLY A 85 20.27 -12.88 11.79
C GLY A 85 21.07 -12.58 13.05
N LYS A 86 20.55 -11.70 13.94
CA LYS A 86 21.14 -11.48 15.28
C LYS A 86 20.88 -12.67 16.21
N VAL A 87 19.73 -13.34 16.03
CA VAL A 87 19.36 -14.50 16.86
C VAL A 87 20.04 -15.79 16.34
N LYS A 88 20.03 -15.98 15.01
CA LYS A 88 20.58 -17.21 14.38
C LYS A 88 21.56 -16.86 13.26
N LYS A 89 22.84 -17.09 13.47
CA LYS A 89 23.88 -16.89 12.44
C LYS A 89 23.90 -18.02 11.43
N ASN A 90 24.38 -17.75 10.19
CA ASN A 90 24.62 -18.74 9.13
C ASN A 90 23.41 -19.66 8.80
N ARG A 91 22.21 -19.11 8.79
CA ARG A 91 20.94 -19.84 8.79
C ARG A 91 20.43 -20.26 7.40
N PHE A 92 20.92 -19.61 6.34
CA PHE A 92 20.46 -19.91 4.99
C PHE A 92 21.17 -21.12 4.40
N ARG A 93 20.48 -21.81 3.51
CA ARG A 93 21.02 -22.92 2.70
C ARG A 93 20.60 -22.72 1.27
N TYR A 94 21.37 -23.21 0.34
CA TYR A 94 20.94 -23.30 -1.06
C TYR A 94 19.67 -24.13 -1.15
N SER A 95 18.71 -23.65 -1.94
CA SER A 95 17.52 -24.39 -2.32
C SER A 95 17.30 -24.24 -3.82
N PRO A 96 16.78 -25.25 -4.52
CA PRO A 96 16.42 -25.10 -5.93
C PRO A 96 15.28 -24.10 -6.09
N ALA A 97 15.16 -23.49 -7.27
CA ALA A 97 14.08 -22.58 -7.57
C ALA A 97 12.75 -23.33 -7.73
N LEU A 98 11.69 -22.87 -7.05
CA LEU A 98 10.32 -23.34 -7.25
C LEU A 98 9.72 -22.68 -8.51
N SER A 99 10.25 -23.06 -9.68
CA SER A 99 9.92 -22.38 -10.95
C SER A 99 8.45 -22.50 -11.30
N TRP A 100 7.82 -23.65 -11.07
CA TRP A 100 6.39 -23.85 -11.33
C TRP A 100 5.51 -22.86 -10.53
N LEU A 101 5.83 -22.66 -9.23
CA LEU A 101 5.09 -21.72 -8.38
C LEU A 101 5.29 -20.27 -8.83
N ARG A 102 6.53 -19.89 -9.16
CA ARG A 102 6.85 -18.52 -9.63
C ARG A 102 6.08 -18.14 -10.89
N TYR A 103 6.14 -19.01 -11.89
CA TYR A 103 5.47 -18.75 -13.18
C TYR A 103 3.98 -18.97 -13.10
N GLY A 104 3.49 -19.92 -12.27
CA GLY A 104 2.08 -20.10 -12.00
C GLY A 104 1.43 -18.86 -11.35
N VAL A 105 2.07 -18.31 -10.31
CA VAL A 105 1.60 -17.07 -9.69
C VAL A 105 1.67 -15.89 -10.66
N LEU A 106 2.72 -15.79 -11.48
CA LEU A 106 2.82 -14.75 -12.51
C LEU A 106 1.69 -14.89 -13.56
N ALA A 107 1.38 -16.11 -14.00
CA ALA A 107 0.29 -16.34 -14.94
C ALA A 107 -1.06 -15.92 -14.35
N VAL A 108 -1.37 -16.35 -13.12
CA VAL A 108 -2.60 -15.92 -12.41
C VAL A 108 -2.66 -14.41 -12.26
N PHE A 109 -1.53 -13.77 -11.93
CA PHE A 109 -1.43 -12.32 -11.81
C PHE A 109 -1.74 -11.61 -13.13
N VAL A 110 -1.15 -12.07 -14.23
CA VAL A 110 -1.39 -11.49 -15.56
C VAL A 110 -2.83 -11.72 -16.01
N VAL A 111 -3.38 -12.92 -15.79
CA VAL A 111 -4.79 -13.22 -16.10
C VAL A 111 -5.71 -12.32 -15.29
N ALA A 112 -5.45 -12.11 -14.00
CA ALA A 112 -6.24 -11.22 -13.15
C ALA A 112 -6.20 -9.76 -13.64
N LEU A 113 -5.03 -9.28 -14.09
CA LEU A 113 -4.91 -7.93 -14.68
C LEU A 113 -5.69 -7.82 -15.99
N VAL A 114 -5.58 -8.78 -16.90
CA VAL A 114 -6.27 -8.79 -18.20
C VAL A 114 -7.79 -8.93 -18.02
N ALA A 115 -8.22 -9.75 -17.04
CA ALA A 115 -9.62 -9.90 -16.68
C ALA A 115 -10.21 -8.68 -15.95
N GLY A 116 -9.39 -7.66 -15.62
CA GLY A 116 -9.83 -6.46 -14.90
C GLY A 116 -10.05 -6.67 -13.39
N VAL A 117 -9.64 -7.82 -12.83
CA VAL A 117 -9.73 -8.10 -11.38
C VAL A 117 -8.45 -7.64 -10.69
N VAL A 118 -8.20 -6.33 -10.76
CA VAL A 118 -6.94 -5.73 -10.24
C VAL A 118 -6.86 -5.81 -8.71
N SER A 119 -7.98 -5.91 -8.00
CA SER A 119 -8.02 -6.11 -6.55
C SER A 119 -7.27 -7.39 -6.12
N LEU A 120 -7.42 -8.50 -6.87
CA LEU A 120 -6.68 -9.74 -6.64
C LEU A 120 -5.18 -9.57 -6.91
N ALA A 121 -4.83 -8.91 -8.02
CA ALA A 121 -3.45 -8.58 -8.34
C ALA A 121 -2.80 -7.67 -7.27
N ALA A 122 -3.56 -6.73 -6.74
CA ALA A 122 -3.12 -5.82 -5.68
C ALA A 122 -2.76 -6.53 -4.37
N LEU A 123 -3.38 -7.68 -4.06
CA LEU A 123 -3.03 -8.46 -2.86
C LEU A 123 -1.57 -8.88 -2.84
N ILE A 124 -1.04 -9.30 -3.97
CA ILE A 124 0.33 -9.82 -4.12
C ILE A 124 1.31 -8.78 -4.70
N ALA A 125 0.83 -7.61 -5.09
CA ALA A 125 1.68 -6.53 -5.58
C ALA A 125 2.55 -5.96 -4.44
N PRO A 126 3.88 -5.87 -4.59
CA PRO A 126 4.77 -5.54 -3.49
C PRO A 126 4.57 -4.12 -2.95
N TYR A 127 4.36 -3.14 -3.83
CA TYR A 127 4.13 -1.74 -3.43
C TYR A 127 2.79 -1.58 -2.70
N SER A 128 1.73 -2.18 -3.24
CA SER A 128 0.38 -2.13 -2.65
C SER A 128 0.33 -2.85 -1.29
N ALA A 129 0.98 -4.00 -1.18
CA ALA A 129 1.09 -4.72 0.09
C ALA A 129 1.82 -3.87 1.14
N TYR A 130 2.90 -3.18 0.77
CA TYR A 130 3.62 -2.28 1.66
C TYR A 130 2.78 -1.07 2.07
N GLY A 131 2.11 -0.42 1.12
CA GLY A 131 1.23 0.72 1.39
C GLY A 131 0.11 0.38 2.38
N ARG A 132 -0.53 -0.78 2.22
CA ARG A 132 -1.55 -1.26 3.17
C ARG A 132 -0.98 -1.50 4.57
N ILE A 133 0.23 -2.07 4.67
CA ILE A 133 0.91 -2.27 5.96
C ILE A 133 1.12 -0.91 6.65
N VAL A 134 1.70 0.06 5.94
CA VAL A 134 1.98 1.37 6.53
C VAL A 134 0.68 2.10 6.88
N SER A 135 -0.28 2.18 5.96
CA SER A 135 -1.53 2.92 6.14
C SER A 135 -2.43 2.36 7.24
N ASN A 136 -2.41 1.04 7.49
CA ASN A 136 -3.29 0.43 8.49
C ASN A 136 -2.61 0.12 9.83
N LEU A 137 -1.29 -0.01 9.86
CA LEU A 137 -0.56 -0.36 11.09
C LEU A 137 0.32 0.78 11.59
N LEU A 138 1.11 1.43 10.70
CA LEU A 138 2.05 2.47 11.13
C LEU A 138 1.39 3.84 11.24
N THR A 139 0.48 4.20 10.33
CA THR A 139 -0.20 5.51 10.36
C THR A 139 -1.00 5.72 11.65
N PRO A 140 -1.83 4.78 12.14
CA PRO A 140 -2.50 4.96 13.41
C PRO A 140 -1.56 5.11 14.61
N LEU A 141 -0.44 4.35 14.61
CA LEU A 141 0.58 4.47 15.66
C LEU A 141 1.28 5.84 15.61
N TYR A 142 1.59 6.33 14.42
CA TYR A 142 2.18 7.65 14.21
C TYR A 142 1.22 8.77 14.66
N GLN A 143 -0.06 8.70 14.26
CA GLN A 143 -1.08 9.67 14.64
C GLN A 143 -1.32 9.65 16.16
N TRP A 144 -1.33 8.47 16.79
CA TRP A 144 -1.42 8.37 18.24
C TRP A 144 -0.21 9.00 18.94
N GLY A 145 1.00 8.76 18.43
CA GLY A 145 2.22 9.40 18.91
C GLY A 145 2.17 10.93 18.77
N ASN A 146 1.68 11.42 17.62
CA ASN A 146 1.46 12.86 17.40
C ASN A 146 0.45 13.45 18.41
N ASN A 147 -0.64 12.73 18.71
CA ASN A 147 -1.63 13.19 19.68
C ASN A 147 -1.07 13.25 21.11
N VAL A 148 -0.16 12.33 21.47
CA VAL A 148 0.56 12.42 22.75
C VAL A 148 1.45 13.68 22.77
N LEU A 149 2.14 13.98 21.68
CA LEU A 149 2.96 15.20 21.58
C LEU A 149 2.08 16.47 21.59
N ALA A 150 0.90 16.43 20.95
CA ALA A 150 -0.06 17.52 20.97
C ALA A 150 -0.53 17.81 22.41
N LEU A 151 -0.85 16.78 23.21
CA LEU A 151 -1.22 16.94 24.62
C LEU A 151 -0.09 17.56 25.45
N TRP A 152 1.16 17.23 25.13
CA TRP A 152 2.33 17.84 25.78
C TRP A 152 2.53 19.29 25.35
N ALA A 153 2.41 19.58 24.05
CA ALA A 153 2.54 20.91 23.50
C ALA A 153 1.48 21.88 24.08
N GLU A 154 0.24 21.40 24.21
CA GLU A 154 -0.87 22.15 24.78
C GLU A 154 -0.63 22.56 26.25
N ARG A 155 0.06 21.70 27.04
CA ARG A 155 0.47 22.02 28.43
C ARG A 155 1.54 23.11 28.54
N VAL A 156 2.27 23.37 27.46
CA VAL A 156 3.36 24.35 27.38
C VAL A 156 2.93 25.56 26.53
N ASP A 157 1.61 25.72 26.27
CA ASP A 157 1.02 26.77 25.43
C ASP A 157 1.64 26.84 24.02
N SER A 158 2.09 25.68 23.47
CA SER A 158 2.67 25.58 22.14
C SER A 158 1.69 24.89 21.19
N TYR A 159 1.41 25.51 20.05
CA TYR A 159 0.53 24.99 18.99
C TYR A 159 1.33 24.32 17.85
N ALA A 160 2.57 23.88 18.11
CA ALA A 160 3.40 23.21 17.12
C ALA A 160 2.86 21.83 16.70
N PHE A 161 2.09 21.19 17.57
CA PHE A 161 1.41 19.92 17.31
C PHE A 161 -0.08 20.08 17.56
N TYR A 162 -0.91 19.51 16.68
CA TYR A 162 -2.36 19.49 16.84
C TYR A 162 -2.89 18.05 16.86
N SER A 163 -3.99 17.84 17.55
CA SER A 163 -4.63 16.54 17.65
C SER A 163 -5.26 16.13 16.32
N VAL A 164 -5.03 14.89 15.91
CA VAL A 164 -5.57 14.30 14.68
C VAL A 164 -6.50 13.15 15.06
N ASP A 165 -7.65 13.06 14.41
CA ASP A 165 -8.58 11.95 14.63
C ASP A 165 -7.99 10.64 14.10
N VAL A 166 -7.79 9.68 15.01
CA VAL A 166 -7.26 8.35 14.70
C VAL A 166 -8.41 7.39 14.46
N TRP A 167 -8.62 6.97 13.23
CA TRP A 167 -9.70 6.07 12.88
C TRP A 167 -9.23 4.82 12.13
N MET A 168 -9.96 3.74 12.31
CA MET A 168 -9.73 2.50 11.59
C MET A 168 -10.40 2.57 10.22
N LYS A 169 -9.58 2.56 9.17
CA LYS A 169 -10.02 2.77 7.78
C LYS A 169 -10.97 1.68 7.25
N GLY A 170 -10.84 0.43 7.77
CA GLY A 170 -11.68 -0.71 7.42
C GLY A 170 -11.16 -1.98 8.09
N LEU A 171 -12.07 -2.79 8.64
CA LEU A 171 -11.72 -4.02 9.34
C LEU A 171 -11.11 -5.06 8.40
N SER A 172 -11.69 -5.22 7.20
CA SER A 172 -11.19 -6.14 6.16
C SER A 172 -9.76 -5.80 5.73
N THR A 173 -9.48 -4.52 5.50
CA THR A 173 -8.16 -4.03 5.08
C THR A 173 -7.14 -4.20 6.18
N PHE A 174 -7.53 -3.92 7.43
CA PHE A 174 -6.69 -4.14 8.60
C PHE A 174 -6.33 -5.63 8.75
N ALA A 175 -7.30 -6.52 8.64
CA ALA A 175 -7.07 -7.97 8.71
C ALA A 175 -6.12 -8.46 7.62
N VAL A 176 -6.29 -7.98 6.38
CA VAL A 176 -5.38 -8.30 5.27
C VAL A 176 -3.97 -7.74 5.51
N ALA A 177 -3.85 -6.52 6.04
CA ALA A 177 -2.55 -5.92 6.37
C ALA A 177 -1.81 -6.74 7.44
N VAL A 178 -2.49 -7.09 8.53
CA VAL A 178 -1.93 -7.94 9.60
C VAL A 178 -1.54 -9.32 9.06
N GLY A 179 -2.42 -9.98 8.32
CA GLY A 179 -2.13 -11.27 7.69
C GLY A 179 -0.90 -11.19 6.76
N THR A 180 -0.80 -10.13 5.96
CA THR A 180 0.36 -9.89 5.08
C THR A 180 1.65 -9.75 5.88
N VAL A 181 1.65 -8.98 6.99
CA VAL A 181 2.83 -8.83 7.86
C VAL A 181 3.22 -10.16 8.47
N ILE A 182 2.27 -10.95 8.98
CA ILE A 182 2.54 -12.27 9.58
C ILE A 182 3.19 -13.20 8.55
N VAL A 183 2.61 -13.30 7.35
CA VAL A 183 3.15 -14.14 6.27
C VAL A 183 4.55 -13.69 5.88
N LEU A 184 4.76 -12.38 5.65
CA LEU A 184 6.06 -11.83 5.31
C LEU A 184 7.09 -12.05 6.43
N PHE A 185 6.68 -11.88 7.68
CA PHE A 185 7.54 -12.11 8.84
C PHE A 185 8.00 -13.57 8.90
N ILE A 186 7.09 -14.54 8.78
CA ILE A 186 7.43 -15.97 8.79
C ILE A 186 8.37 -16.32 7.63
N LEU A 187 8.06 -15.87 6.42
CA LEU A 187 8.85 -16.14 5.22
C LEU A 187 10.24 -15.48 5.29
N ALA A 188 10.33 -14.23 5.73
CA ALA A 188 11.58 -13.50 5.84
C ALA A 188 12.43 -13.98 7.03
N TRP A 189 11.80 -14.37 8.13
CA TRP A 189 12.47 -14.92 9.31
C TRP A 189 13.18 -16.23 9.01
N ARG A 190 12.52 -17.12 8.24
CA ARG A 190 13.06 -18.45 7.89
C ARG A 190 13.96 -18.43 6.65
N GLY A 191 13.49 -17.79 5.57
CA GLY A 191 14.07 -17.91 4.24
C GLY A 191 14.60 -16.60 3.62
N GLY A 192 14.55 -15.47 4.37
CA GLY A 192 15.02 -14.18 3.88
C GLY A 192 14.11 -13.60 2.77
N ARG A 193 14.52 -13.73 1.52
CA ARG A 193 13.81 -13.19 0.35
C ARG A 193 12.85 -14.19 -0.31
N THR A 194 12.29 -15.13 0.44
CA THR A 194 11.41 -16.18 -0.11
C THR A 194 10.22 -15.57 -0.86
N TYR A 195 9.52 -14.60 -0.28
CA TYR A 195 8.39 -13.95 -0.96
C TYR A 195 8.79 -13.35 -2.32
N CYS A 196 9.90 -12.60 -2.39
CA CYS A 196 10.38 -11.99 -3.63
C CYS A 196 10.79 -13.00 -4.70
N ASN A 197 11.17 -14.21 -4.28
CA ASN A 197 11.69 -15.25 -5.17
C ASN A 197 10.67 -16.32 -5.54
N THR A 198 9.50 -16.39 -4.90
CA THR A 198 8.48 -17.42 -5.14
C THR A 198 7.10 -16.86 -5.49
N ILE A 199 6.67 -15.76 -4.84
CA ILE A 199 5.30 -15.24 -4.94
C ILE A 199 5.27 -13.92 -5.73
N CYS A 200 6.24 -13.03 -5.54
CA CYS A 200 6.19 -11.68 -6.10
C CYS A 200 6.25 -11.67 -7.64
N PRO A 201 5.23 -11.16 -8.34
CA PRO A 201 5.21 -11.12 -9.80
C PRO A 201 6.30 -10.21 -10.38
N VAL A 202 6.51 -9.03 -9.79
CA VAL A 202 7.60 -8.12 -10.16
C VAL A 202 8.96 -8.79 -9.99
N GLY A 203 9.13 -9.53 -8.87
CA GLY A 203 10.33 -10.31 -8.62
C GLY A 203 10.58 -11.41 -9.64
N THR A 204 9.53 -11.99 -10.21
CA THR A 204 9.63 -13.02 -11.25
C THR A 204 10.04 -12.40 -12.59
N VAL A 205 9.39 -11.31 -13.02
CA VAL A 205 9.72 -10.60 -14.27
C VAL A 205 11.16 -10.08 -14.26
N LEU A 206 11.53 -9.30 -13.23
CA LEU A 206 12.90 -8.78 -13.09
C LEU A 206 13.91 -9.90 -12.87
N GLY A 207 13.51 -11.03 -12.27
CA GLY A 207 14.33 -12.23 -12.12
C GLY A 207 14.67 -12.89 -13.45
N PHE A 208 13.74 -12.93 -14.38
CA PHE A 208 14.00 -13.41 -15.74
C PHE A 208 15.04 -12.52 -16.45
N LEU A 209 14.85 -11.19 -16.42
CA LEU A 209 15.77 -10.22 -17.03
C LEU A 209 17.17 -10.27 -16.41
N SER A 210 17.27 -10.45 -15.10
CA SER A 210 18.56 -10.43 -14.40
C SER A 210 19.49 -11.59 -14.73
N ARG A 211 19.00 -12.65 -15.40
CA ARG A 211 19.86 -13.71 -15.97
C ARG A 211 20.83 -13.14 -17.01
N TYR A 212 20.38 -12.12 -17.73
CA TYR A 212 21.13 -11.47 -18.81
C TYR A 212 21.87 -10.20 -18.33
N SER A 213 21.92 -9.94 -17.00
CA SER A 213 22.56 -8.74 -16.49
C SER A 213 24.04 -8.67 -16.83
N TYR A 214 24.49 -7.46 -17.20
CA TYR A 214 25.87 -7.21 -17.58
C TYR A 214 26.83 -7.30 -16.38
N PHE A 215 26.49 -6.68 -15.26
CA PHE A 215 27.22 -6.84 -14.01
C PHE A 215 26.53 -7.85 -13.10
N LYS A 216 27.31 -8.82 -12.62
CA LYS A 216 26.82 -9.87 -11.72
C LYS A 216 27.90 -10.39 -10.77
N PRO A 217 27.52 -10.92 -9.60
CA PRO A 217 28.48 -11.56 -8.71
C PRO A 217 28.92 -12.89 -9.32
N VAL A 218 30.22 -13.12 -9.36
CA VAL A 218 30.83 -14.33 -9.94
C VAL A 218 31.76 -14.97 -8.91
N ILE A 219 31.78 -16.30 -8.87
CA ILE A 219 32.66 -17.08 -8.01
C ILE A 219 33.90 -17.50 -8.82
N ASP A 220 35.06 -17.06 -8.38
CA ASP A 220 36.35 -17.47 -8.91
C ASP A 220 36.71 -18.84 -8.28
N THR A 221 36.59 -19.90 -9.07
CA THR A 221 36.84 -21.28 -8.64
C THR A 221 38.26 -21.53 -8.18
N SER A 222 39.25 -20.79 -8.76
CA SER A 222 40.65 -20.90 -8.38
C SER A 222 40.95 -20.43 -6.97
N LYS A 223 40.13 -19.53 -6.43
CA LYS A 223 40.26 -18.98 -5.07
C LYS A 223 39.24 -19.52 -4.07
N CYS A 224 38.24 -20.26 -4.57
CA CYS A 224 37.16 -20.77 -3.75
C CYS A 224 37.54 -22.10 -3.10
N ASN A 225 37.60 -22.13 -1.77
CA ASN A 225 37.83 -23.32 -0.98
C ASN A 225 36.57 -24.13 -0.60
N GLY A 226 35.40 -23.79 -1.19
CA GLY A 226 34.14 -24.50 -0.93
C GLY A 226 33.54 -24.33 0.48
N CYS A 227 33.99 -23.38 1.32
CA CYS A 227 33.58 -23.25 2.71
C CYS A 227 32.09 -22.97 2.91
N GLY A 228 31.33 -22.55 1.89
CA GLY A 228 29.91 -22.33 1.90
C GLY A 228 29.42 -21.11 2.71
N LEU A 229 30.33 -20.24 3.21
CA LEU A 229 29.95 -19.03 3.97
C LEU A 229 29.05 -18.08 3.18
N CYS A 230 29.31 -17.95 1.86
CA CYS A 230 28.49 -17.15 0.95
C CYS A 230 27.04 -17.67 0.88
N ALA A 231 26.84 -18.99 0.76
CA ALA A 231 25.53 -19.62 0.72
C ALA A 231 24.79 -19.49 2.06
N ARG A 232 25.48 -19.71 3.19
CA ARG A 232 24.90 -19.61 4.54
C ARG A 232 24.48 -18.18 4.92
N ASN A 233 25.00 -17.16 4.24
CA ASN A 233 24.63 -15.76 4.42
C ASN A 233 23.79 -15.19 3.26
N CYS A 234 23.45 -16.02 2.25
CA CYS A 234 22.65 -15.58 1.11
C CYS A 234 21.16 -15.60 1.44
N LYS A 235 20.58 -14.43 1.71
CA LYS A 235 19.14 -14.29 1.97
C LYS A 235 18.22 -14.62 0.80
N SER A 236 18.76 -14.81 -0.41
CA SER A 236 18.03 -15.28 -1.59
C SER A 236 18.17 -16.79 -1.81
N SER A 237 18.98 -17.48 -1.01
CA SER A 237 19.25 -18.93 -1.11
C SER A 237 19.64 -19.39 -2.52
N CYS A 238 20.30 -18.52 -3.30
CA CYS A 238 20.57 -18.69 -4.72
C CYS A 238 22.01 -19.16 -5.03
N ILE A 239 22.88 -19.36 -4.03
CA ILE A 239 24.28 -19.73 -4.21
C ILE A 239 24.45 -21.22 -3.90
N ASN A 240 24.86 -22.00 -4.92
CA ASN A 240 25.26 -23.38 -4.74
C ASN A 240 26.79 -23.46 -4.50
N PRO A 241 27.23 -23.70 -3.25
CA PRO A 241 28.65 -23.70 -2.95
C PRO A 241 29.39 -24.94 -3.47
N LYS A 242 28.66 -26.04 -3.76
CA LYS A 242 29.24 -27.28 -4.30
C LYS A 242 29.53 -27.21 -5.81
N ALA A 243 28.56 -26.60 -6.55
CA ALA A 243 28.70 -26.40 -7.98
C ALA A 243 29.40 -25.08 -8.34
N HIS A 244 29.75 -24.25 -7.35
CA HIS A 244 30.29 -22.90 -7.54
C HIS A 244 29.40 -21.98 -8.42
N GLU A 245 28.06 -22.17 -8.37
CA GLU A 245 27.12 -21.49 -9.22
C GLU A 245 26.22 -20.54 -8.43
N ILE A 246 25.78 -19.47 -9.11
CA ILE A 246 24.83 -18.52 -8.59
C ILE A 246 23.62 -18.47 -9.52
N ASP A 247 22.42 -18.74 -8.98
CA ASP A 247 21.17 -18.56 -9.72
C ASP A 247 20.82 -17.08 -9.79
N TYR A 248 21.15 -16.45 -10.90
CA TYR A 248 20.91 -15.01 -11.13
C TYR A 248 19.43 -14.66 -11.21
N SER A 249 18.55 -15.62 -11.54
CA SER A 249 17.11 -15.36 -11.54
C SER A 249 16.55 -15.06 -10.15
N ARG A 250 17.26 -15.45 -9.08
CA ARG A 250 16.87 -15.22 -7.69
C ARG A 250 17.80 -14.24 -6.96
N CYS A 251 18.98 -13.99 -7.52
CA CYS A 251 19.93 -13.05 -6.95
C CYS A 251 19.35 -11.61 -6.96
N VAL A 252 19.22 -10.99 -5.80
CA VAL A 252 18.70 -9.61 -5.65
C VAL A 252 19.82 -8.57 -5.62
N ALA A 253 21.01 -8.91 -6.07
CA ALA A 253 22.19 -8.02 -6.10
C ALA A 253 22.43 -7.28 -4.76
N CYS A 254 22.25 -7.97 -3.62
CA CYS A 254 22.38 -7.35 -2.28
C CYS A 254 23.83 -7.17 -1.83
N MET A 255 24.80 -7.74 -2.53
CA MET A 255 26.26 -7.66 -2.29
C MET A 255 26.72 -8.22 -0.92
N ASP A 256 25.86 -8.95 -0.19
CA ASP A 256 26.22 -9.49 1.13
C ASP A 256 27.27 -10.62 1.01
N CYS A 257 27.24 -11.39 -0.07
CA CYS A 257 28.20 -12.48 -0.33
C CYS A 257 29.64 -11.99 -0.53
N LEU A 258 29.82 -10.79 -1.15
CA LEU A 258 31.14 -10.21 -1.36
C LEU A 258 31.85 -9.93 -0.02
N GLY A 259 31.12 -9.37 0.95
CA GLY A 259 31.71 -9.03 2.27
C GLY A 259 31.90 -10.23 3.21
N LYS A 260 31.34 -11.42 2.86
CA LYS A 260 31.45 -12.65 3.67
C LYS A 260 32.49 -13.63 3.14
N CYS A 261 32.95 -13.44 1.91
CA CYS A 261 33.99 -14.28 1.32
C CYS A 261 35.37 -13.85 1.82
N ARG A 262 35.93 -14.61 2.77
CA ARG A 262 37.28 -14.33 3.34
C ARG A 262 38.40 -14.47 2.31
N GLN A 263 38.21 -15.34 1.31
CA GLN A 263 39.19 -15.60 0.24
C GLN A 263 39.09 -14.59 -0.93
N GLY A 264 38.14 -13.65 -0.88
CA GLY A 264 37.92 -12.72 -1.99
C GLY A 264 37.56 -13.40 -3.32
N ALA A 265 37.07 -14.64 -3.26
CA ALA A 265 36.70 -15.44 -4.43
C ALA A 265 35.44 -14.94 -5.13
N ILE A 266 34.61 -14.09 -4.48
CA ILE A 266 33.42 -13.53 -5.10
C ILE A 266 33.66 -12.08 -5.46
N LYS A 267 33.51 -11.79 -6.76
CA LYS A 267 33.65 -10.44 -7.30
C LYS A 267 32.38 -10.04 -8.07
N TYR A 268 32.08 -8.75 -8.10
CA TYR A 268 31.00 -8.19 -8.92
C TYR A 268 31.66 -7.61 -10.17
N VAL A 269 31.50 -8.29 -11.30
CA VAL A 269 32.24 -8.04 -12.55
C VAL A 269 31.33 -8.06 -13.76
N SER A 270 31.81 -7.49 -14.88
CA SER A 270 31.10 -7.51 -16.16
C SER A 270 31.12 -8.90 -16.79
N GLY A 271 30.05 -9.23 -17.55
CA GLY A 271 29.88 -10.54 -18.20
C GLY A 271 30.99 -10.92 -19.19
N GLN A 272 31.68 -9.94 -19.79
CA GLN A 272 32.80 -10.19 -20.70
C GLN A 272 34.02 -10.83 -20.02
N MET A 273 34.21 -10.61 -18.73
CA MET A 273 35.29 -11.24 -17.97
C MET A 273 35.05 -12.74 -17.73
N LEU A 274 33.81 -13.22 -17.89
CA LEU A 274 33.43 -14.64 -17.81
C LEU A 274 33.86 -15.43 -19.04
N LEU A 275 33.82 -14.84 -20.22
CA LEU A 275 34.17 -15.48 -21.47
C LEU A 275 35.69 -15.75 -21.62
N LYS A 276 36.53 -15.00 -20.93
CA LYS A 276 38.00 -15.15 -20.97
C LYS A 276 38.58 -16.26 -20.06
N LYS A 277 37.75 -16.88 -19.18
CA LYS A 277 38.23 -17.84 -18.15
C LYS A 277 37.63 -19.24 -18.21
N GLN A 278 36.93 -19.59 -19.29
CA GLN A 278 36.46 -20.94 -19.53
C GLN A 278 37.30 -21.60 -20.61
N THR A 279 38.50 -22.02 -20.26
CA THR A 279 39.20 -23.12 -20.92
C THR A 279 39.08 -24.35 -20.02
N PRO A 280 38.72 -25.51 -20.55
CA PRO A 280 38.40 -26.66 -19.73
C PRO A 280 39.68 -27.36 -19.23
N ALA A 281 39.71 -27.67 -17.94
CA ALA A 281 40.61 -28.71 -17.42
C ALA A 281 39.73 -29.84 -16.90
N SER A 282 39.99 -30.97 -17.47
CA SER A 282 39.41 -32.29 -17.35
C SER A 282 39.31 -32.86 -15.93
N GLU A 283 38.28 -33.65 -15.76
CA GLU A 283 38.17 -34.93 -15.01
C GLU A 283 38.89 -35.14 -13.68
N GLY A 284 38.14 -35.68 -12.73
CA GLY A 284 38.65 -36.31 -11.53
C GLY A 284 37.58 -36.66 -10.50
N ILE A 285 36.85 -37.73 -10.76
CA ILE A 285 36.47 -38.87 -9.87
C ILE A 285 36.31 -38.59 -8.35
N GLY A 286 35.11 -38.79 -7.83
CA GLY A 286 34.78 -39.87 -6.93
C GLY A 286 34.63 -39.61 -5.42
N LYS A 287 33.51 -40.15 -4.95
CA LYS A 287 33.20 -40.75 -3.64
C LYS A 287 32.66 -39.85 -2.55
N GLN A 288 31.38 -39.98 -2.31
CA GLN A 288 30.62 -40.79 -1.32
C GLN A 288 30.78 -40.41 0.16
N VAL A 289 29.61 -40.18 0.76
CA VAL A 289 29.08 -40.70 2.05
C VAL A 289 29.46 -39.95 3.31
N SER A 290 28.49 -39.36 4.00
CA SER A 290 27.89 -39.95 5.18
C SER A 290 26.78 -39.05 5.76
N GLN A 291 25.70 -39.71 6.11
CA GLN A 291 24.64 -39.27 6.98
C GLN A 291 25.13 -39.24 8.45
N ALA A 292 24.64 -38.34 9.21
CA ALA A 292 24.33 -38.42 10.63
C ALA A 292 23.94 -37.02 11.08
N SER A 293 23.03 -36.73 11.87
CA SER A 293 21.97 -37.29 12.69
C SER A 293 21.22 -36.12 13.29
N LEU A 294 19.96 -36.33 13.54
CA LEU A 294 19.05 -35.43 14.29
C LEU A 294 19.63 -35.11 15.69
N ASN A 295 19.46 -33.88 16.11
CA ASN A 295 19.11 -33.65 17.50
C ASN A 295 18.08 -32.53 17.61
N LYS A 296 16.99 -32.89 18.27
CA LYS A 296 15.87 -32.09 18.75
C LYS A 296 16.27 -31.31 20.01
N GLU A 297 15.51 -30.25 20.21
CA GLU A 297 15.20 -29.54 21.45
C GLU A 297 15.91 -28.21 21.73
N LYS A 298 15.13 -27.16 21.72
CA LYS A 298 14.67 -26.46 22.93
C LYS A 298 13.59 -25.45 22.57
N VAL A 299 12.47 -25.63 23.25
CA VAL A 299 11.28 -24.74 23.21
C VAL A 299 11.63 -23.43 23.88
N ASP A 300 11.36 -22.33 23.18
CA ASP A 300 11.77 -21.00 23.57
C ASP A 300 10.63 -20.23 24.24
N THR A 301 10.91 -19.69 25.39
CA THR A 301 10.04 -18.90 26.28
C THR A 301 9.59 -17.56 25.69
N ALA A 302 10.02 -17.22 24.47
CA ALA A 302 9.66 -15.95 23.79
C ALA A 302 8.21 -15.88 23.29
N ARG A 303 7.45 -16.99 23.33
CA ARG A 303 6.06 -17.02 22.88
C ARG A 303 5.05 -16.33 23.80
N ARG A 304 5.36 -16.16 25.07
CA ARG A 304 4.41 -15.60 26.05
C ARG A 304 4.30 -14.07 26.01
N GLY A 305 5.36 -13.35 25.66
CA GLY A 305 5.36 -11.88 25.62
C GLY A 305 4.59 -11.26 24.45
N PHE A 306 4.51 -11.96 23.30
CA PHE A 306 3.82 -11.43 22.13
C PHE A 306 2.29 -11.46 22.27
N PHE A 307 1.74 -12.50 22.90
CA PHE A 307 0.29 -12.62 23.09
C PHE A 307 -0.28 -11.63 24.12
N THR A 308 0.50 -11.25 25.13
CA THR A 308 0.04 -10.28 26.15
C THR A 308 -0.04 -8.86 25.62
N VAL A 309 0.87 -8.42 24.75
CA VAL A 309 0.82 -7.09 24.12
C VAL A 309 -0.33 -7.02 23.09
N SER A 310 -0.55 -8.07 22.33
CA SER A 310 -1.66 -8.13 21.36
C SER A 310 -3.02 -8.15 22.04
N ALA A 311 -3.15 -8.82 23.16
CA ALA A 311 -4.38 -8.86 23.98
C ALA A 311 -4.68 -7.50 24.63
N LEU A 312 -3.67 -6.78 25.11
CA LEU A 312 -3.82 -5.44 25.68
C LEU A 312 -4.27 -4.40 24.64
N ILE A 313 -3.74 -4.47 23.40
CA ILE A 313 -4.18 -3.60 22.30
C ILE A 313 -5.62 -3.93 21.89
N ALA A 314 -5.99 -5.20 21.80
CA ALA A 314 -7.35 -5.61 21.48
C ALA A 314 -8.35 -5.19 22.58
N ALA A 315 -7.97 -5.30 23.84
CA ALA A 315 -8.79 -4.88 24.98
C ALA A 315 -9.01 -3.35 25.02
N SER A 316 -7.98 -2.56 24.72
CA SER A 316 -8.09 -1.09 24.69
C SER A 316 -8.98 -0.59 23.54
N VAL A 317 -9.02 -1.30 22.40
CA VAL A 317 -9.93 -1.00 21.28
C VAL A 317 -11.37 -1.38 21.62
N ALA A 318 -11.57 -2.52 22.31
CA ALA A 318 -12.90 -2.97 22.73
C ALA A 318 -13.53 -2.04 23.80
N VAL A 319 -12.75 -1.51 24.72
CA VAL A 319 -13.23 -0.57 25.75
C VAL A 319 -13.67 0.77 25.13
N LYS A 320 -12.94 1.31 24.14
CA LYS A 320 -13.35 2.52 23.41
C LYS A 320 -14.62 2.34 22.57
N ALA A 321 -14.93 1.13 22.14
CA ALA A 321 -16.14 0.83 21.37
C ALA A 321 -17.41 0.83 22.21
N GLN A 322 -17.32 0.81 23.54
CA GLN A 322 -18.46 0.80 24.48
C GLN A 322 -18.79 2.16 25.11
N GLU A 323 -17.96 3.17 24.91
CA GLU A 323 -18.29 4.53 25.36
C GLU A 323 -19.47 5.06 24.53
N LYS A 324 -20.65 5.16 25.14
CA LYS A 324 -21.77 5.90 24.56
C LYS A 324 -21.34 7.35 24.38
N LYS A 325 -21.21 7.78 23.14
CA LYS A 325 -21.01 9.19 22.84
C LYS A 325 -22.28 9.94 23.24
N VAL A 326 -22.17 10.80 24.24
CA VAL A 326 -23.25 11.64 24.71
C VAL A 326 -22.82 13.09 24.41
N ASP A 327 -23.71 13.91 23.87
CA ASP A 327 -23.47 15.35 23.79
C ASP A 327 -23.50 15.95 25.22
N GLY A 328 -23.06 17.19 25.37
CA GLY A 328 -23.06 17.88 26.68
C GLY A 328 -24.44 17.97 27.36
N GLY A 329 -25.53 17.53 26.70
CA GLY A 329 -26.90 17.57 27.17
C GLY A 329 -27.52 16.19 27.48
N LEU A 330 -26.72 15.14 27.61
CA LEU A 330 -27.17 13.75 27.92
C LEU A 330 -27.88 13.00 26.76
N ALA A 331 -28.01 13.59 25.58
CA ALA A 331 -28.58 12.91 24.42
C ALA A 331 -27.58 11.95 23.79
N PRO A 332 -27.96 10.68 23.49
CA PRO A 332 -27.06 9.75 22.82
C PRO A 332 -26.79 10.20 21.39
N LEU A 333 -25.51 10.38 21.04
CA LEU A 333 -25.09 10.67 19.67
C LEU A 333 -25.23 9.40 18.81
N ILE A 334 -26.17 9.43 17.88
CA ILE A 334 -26.35 8.34 16.90
C ILE A 334 -25.38 8.59 15.74
N ASP A 335 -24.45 7.67 15.55
CA ASP A 335 -23.51 7.73 14.44
C ASP A 335 -24.23 7.62 13.08
N LYS A 336 -23.75 8.38 12.11
CA LYS A 336 -24.28 8.35 10.75
C LYS A 336 -23.93 7.01 10.09
N LYS A 337 -24.89 6.40 9.39
CA LYS A 337 -24.69 5.19 8.61
C LYS A 337 -24.55 5.50 7.14
N VAL A 338 -23.70 4.74 6.45
CA VAL A 338 -23.54 4.81 4.99
C VAL A 338 -24.86 4.40 4.33
N PRO A 339 -25.43 5.20 3.42
CA PRO A 339 -26.56 4.78 2.60
C PRO A 339 -26.12 3.65 1.64
N LYS A 340 -27.04 2.77 1.31
CA LYS A 340 -26.82 1.79 0.25
C LYS A 340 -26.88 2.52 -1.09
N ARG A 341 -25.77 2.49 -1.84
CA ARG A 341 -25.67 3.05 -3.19
C ARG A 341 -25.75 1.94 -4.23
N ALA A 342 -26.43 2.18 -5.34
CA ALA A 342 -26.42 1.26 -6.46
C ALA A 342 -25.06 1.25 -7.17
N THR A 343 -24.46 2.44 -7.32
CA THR A 343 -23.14 2.62 -7.89
C THR A 343 -22.19 3.25 -6.86
N PRO A 344 -21.05 2.61 -6.53
CA PRO A 344 -20.02 3.19 -5.68
C PRO A 344 -19.48 4.50 -6.27
N ILE A 345 -19.15 5.45 -5.40
CA ILE A 345 -18.60 6.73 -5.83
C ILE A 345 -17.07 6.63 -5.83
N VAL A 346 -16.45 6.97 -6.94
CA VAL A 346 -14.99 7.08 -7.09
C VAL A 346 -14.55 8.53 -7.21
N PRO A 347 -13.29 8.87 -6.87
CA PRO A 347 -12.80 10.25 -6.88
C PRO A 347 -12.93 10.92 -8.25
N ALA A 348 -13.12 12.25 -8.25
CA ALA A 348 -13.04 13.05 -9.46
C ALA A 348 -11.67 12.83 -10.15
N GLY A 349 -11.67 12.71 -11.47
CA GLY A 349 -10.49 12.33 -12.25
C GLY A 349 -10.33 10.82 -12.48
N ALA A 350 -11.21 9.99 -11.91
CA ALA A 350 -11.19 8.53 -12.15
C ALA A 350 -11.83 8.13 -13.51
N LEU A 351 -12.45 9.06 -14.23
CA LEU A 351 -13.15 8.92 -15.50
C LEU A 351 -14.42 8.05 -15.40
N SER A 352 -14.32 6.85 -14.86
CA SER A 352 -15.42 5.93 -14.63
C SER A 352 -15.06 4.97 -13.48
N PHE A 353 -16.09 4.35 -12.90
CA PHE A 353 -15.90 3.30 -11.91
C PHE A 353 -15.10 2.12 -12.47
N ARG A 354 -15.39 1.70 -13.70
CA ARG A 354 -14.69 0.61 -14.39
C ARG A 354 -13.21 0.94 -14.64
N HIS A 355 -12.92 2.14 -15.15
CA HIS A 355 -11.54 2.60 -15.36
C HIS A 355 -10.76 2.60 -14.04
N PHE A 356 -11.36 3.16 -13.00
CA PHE A 356 -10.75 3.18 -11.68
C PHE A 356 -10.44 1.78 -11.15
N ALA A 357 -11.41 0.86 -11.23
CA ALA A 357 -11.23 -0.52 -10.78
C ALA A 357 -10.08 -1.25 -11.52
N GLN A 358 -9.86 -0.94 -12.79
CA GLN A 358 -8.82 -1.54 -13.62
C GLN A 358 -7.43 -0.95 -13.40
N HIS A 359 -7.30 0.30 -12.95
CA HIS A 359 -6.02 0.98 -12.77
C HIS A 359 -5.60 1.11 -11.29
N CYS A 360 -6.56 1.05 -10.37
CA CYS A 360 -6.28 1.20 -8.94
C CYS A 360 -5.67 -0.07 -8.32
N THR A 361 -4.42 0.01 -7.89
CA THR A 361 -3.70 -1.08 -7.21
C THR A 361 -3.98 -1.16 -5.70
N ALA A 362 -4.95 -0.45 -5.17
CA ALA A 362 -5.28 -0.44 -3.75
C ALA A 362 -4.07 -0.18 -2.83
N CYS A 363 -3.16 0.70 -3.25
CA CYS A 363 -1.97 1.07 -2.46
C CYS A 363 -2.30 1.98 -1.27
N GLN A 364 -3.48 2.61 -1.28
CA GLN A 364 -4.03 3.47 -0.22
C GLN A 364 -3.23 4.78 0.03
N LEU A 365 -2.43 5.23 -0.92
CA LEU A 365 -1.72 6.49 -0.80
C LEU A 365 -2.70 7.68 -0.80
N CYS A 366 -3.70 7.66 -1.68
CA CYS A 366 -4.78 8.67 -1.72
C CYS A 366 -5.63 8.68 -0.43
N VAL A 367 -5.77 7.50 0.23
CA VAL A 367 -6.47 7.39 1.52
C VAL A 367 -5.70 8.09 2.63
N SER A 368 -4.36 7.99 2.63
CA SER A 368 -3.51 8.60 3.66
C SER A 368 -3.43 10.13 3.56
N VAL A 369 -3.49 10.69 2.34
CA VAL A 369 -3.38 12.14 2.13
C VAL A 369 -4.72 12.88 2.14
N CYS A 370 -5.85 12.18 2.20
CA CYS A 370 -7.16 12.81 2.16
C CYS A 370 -7.45 13.57 3.46
N PRO A 371 -7.49 14.92 3.45
CA PRO A 371 -7.66 15.69 4.68
C PRO A 371 -9.08 15.54 5.28
N ASN A 372 -10.06 15.25 4.45
CA ASN A 372 -11.46 15.13 4.85
C ASN A 372 -11.88 13.66 5.11
N GLN A 373 -10.96 12.70 5.01
CA GLN A 373 -11.16 11.26 5.29
C GLN A 373 -12.35 10.64 4.52
N VAL A 374 -12.58 11.09 3.29
CA VAL A 374 -13.72 10.64 2.45
C VAL A 374 -13.40 9.42 1.59
N LEU A 375 -12.22 8.81 1.71
CA LEU A 375 -11.74 7.70 0.90
C LEU A 375 -11.48 6.44 1.74
N PRO A 376 -12.48 5.83 2.40
CA PRO A 376 -12.28 4.53 3.02
C PRO A 376 -12.02 3.46 1.96
N PRO A 377 -11.22 2.43 2.27
CA PRO A 377 -11.06 1.27 1.40
C PRO A 377 -12.32 0.40 1.41
N SER A 378 -12.76 -0.03 0.22
CA SER A 378 -13.94 -0.87 0.06
C SER A 378 -13.78 -2.24 0.71
N GLY A 379 -14.87 -2.73 1.29
CA GLY A 379 -15.00 -4.09 1.80
C GLY A 379 -15.63 -5.07 0.80
N ASP A 380 -16.11 -4.60 -0.33
CA ASP A 380 -16.70 -5.45 -1.36
C ASP A 380 -15.63 -6.30 -2.06
N LEU A 381 -15.92 -7.60 -2.23
CA LEU A 381 -14.99 -8.56 -2.84
C LEU A 381 -14.58 -8.19 -4.26
N LYS A 382 -15.46 -7.55 -5.04
CA LYS A 382 -15.17 -7.15 -6.41
C LYS A 382 -14.12 -6.03 -6.49
N HIS A 383 -14.11 -5.14 -5.49
CA HIS A 383 -13.25 -3.94 -5.43
C HIS A 383 -12.48 -3.89 -4.11
N LEU A 384 -12.16 -5.06 -3.58
CA LEU A 384 -11.57 -5.21 -2.26
C LEU A 384 -10.36 -4.30 -2.07
N MET A 385 -10.41 -3.49 -1.00
CA MET A 385 -9.38 -2.54 -0.59
C MET A 385 -9.13 -1.35 -1.53
N GLN A 386 -9.81 -1.27 -2.68
CA GLN A 386 -9.79 -0.06 -3.50
C GLN A 386 -10.57 1.04 -2.77
N PRO A 387 -10.12 2.31 -2.79
CA PRO A 387 -10.84 3.39 -2.10
C PRO A 387 -12.14 3.73 -2.82
N GLU A 388 -13.20 3.90 -2.05
CA GLU A 388 -14.48 4.43 -2.48
C GLU A 388 -14.84 5.66 -1.65
N MET A 389 -15.67 6.55 -2.17
CA MET A 389 -16.02 7.75 -1.43
C MET A 389 -17.20 7.49 -0.48
N SER A 390 -17.02 7.93 0.77
CA SER A 390 -18.04 7.92 1.81
C SER A 390 -18.06 9.27 2.53
N TYR A 391 -19.24 9.78 2.82
CA TYR A 391 -19.44 11.12 3.35
C TYR A 391 -19.87 11.13 4.83
N GLU A 392 -19.58 10.09 5.57
CA GLU A 392 -19.86 10.02 7.00
C GLU A 392 -19.00 10.99 7.81
N ARG A 393 -17.69 11.06 7.48
CA ARG A 393 -16.69 11.81 8.23
C ARG A 393 -16.42 13.21 7.67
N GLY A 394 -16.66 13.40 6.41
CA GLY A 394 -16.39 14.65 5.70
C GLY A 394 -17.00 14.66 4.32
N TYR A 395 -16.66 15.64 3.53
CA TYR A 395 -17.08 15.77 2.14
C TYR A 395 -15.90 16.19 1.25
N CYS A 396 -16.00 15.93 -0.04
CA CYS A 396 -14.94 16.23 -1.00
C CYS A 396 -15.00 17.72 -1.38
N ARG A 397 -13.96 18.48 -1.04
CA ARG A 397 -13.88 19.91 -1.37
C ARG A 397 -13.50 20.10 -2.85
N PRO A 398 -14.18 21.00 -3.59
CA PRO A 398 -13.86 21.28 -4.99
C PRO A 398 -12.40 21.73 -5.20
N GLU A 399 -11.86 22.51 -4.28
CA GLU A 399 -10.51 23.08 -4.33
C GLU A 399 -9.37 22.10 -3.93
N CYS A 400 -9.66 20.83 -3.72
CA CYS A 400 -8.67 19.85 -3.28
C CYS A 400 -8.44 18.76 -4.34
N ALA A 401 -7.21 18.61 -4.87
CA ALA A 401 -6.82 17.57 -5.81
C ALA A 401 -5.78 16.57 -5.26
N LYS A 402 -5.53 16.56 -3.94
CA LYS A 402 -4.46 15.76 -3.32
C LYS A 402 -4.46 14.27 -3.69
N CYS A 403 -5.63 13.66 -3.88
CA CYS A 403 -5.74 12.26 -4.28
C CYS A 403 -5.23 12.00 -5.71
N ALA A 404 -5.40 12.95 -6.63
CA ALA A 404 -4.90 12.85 -8.00
C ALA A 404 -3.37 13.09 -8.05
N GLU A 405 -2.88 14.08 -7.31
CA GLU A 405 -1.45 14.41 -7.25
C GLU A 405 -0.58 13.23 -6.83
N VAL A 406 -1.06 12.43 -5.87
CA VAL A 406 -0.30 11.30 -5.31
C VAL A 406 -0.55 9.97 -6.00
N CYS A 407 -1.52 9.86 -6.90
CA CYS A 407 -1.86 8.59 -7.53
C CYS A 407 -0.70 8.10 -8.41
N PRO A 408 -0.07 6.95 -8.08
CA PRO A 408 1.10 6.49 -8.82
C PRO A 408 0.74 5.70 -10.09
N THR A 409 -0.53 5.33 -10.27
CA THR A 409 -1.03 4.54 -11.40
C THR A 409 -1.87 5.35 -12.37
N ASP A 410 -2.02 6.66 -12.11
CA ASP A 410 -2.93 7.57 -12.83
C ASP A 410 -4.40 7.08 -12.90
N ALA A 411 -4.79 6.19 -11.96
CA ALA A 411 -6.18 5.79 -11.79
C ALA A 411 -7.08 6.97 -11.38
N ILE A 412 -6.50 8.03 -10.83
CA ILE A 412 -7.09 9.33 -10.57
C ILE A 412 -6.19 10.35 -11.24
N HIS A 413 -6.68 10.96 -12.31
CA HIS A 413 -5.94 11.97 -13.07
C HIS A 413 -6.79 13.22 -13.24
N LEU A 414 -6.26 14.38 -12.90
CA LEU A 414 -6.86 15.69 -13.12
C LEU A 414 -5.78 16.58 -13.72
N ALA A 415 -6.10 17.27 -14.81
CA ALA A 415 -5.16 18.19 -15.44
C ALA A 415 -4.91 19.41 -14.53
N ASP A 416 -5.97 19.94 -13.92
CA ASP A 416 -5.88 21.04 -12.96
C ASP A 416 -7.04 21.01 -11.93
N LEU A 417 -7.04 21.97 -11.01
CA LEU A 417 -8.09 22.13 -10.00
C LEU A 417 -9.42 22.62 -10.57
N THR A 418 -9.39 23.35 -11.67
CA THR A 418 -10.60 23.90 -12.32
C THR A 418 -11.39 22.80 -12.98
N GLU A 419 -10.70 21.81 -13.57
CA GLU A 419 -11.32 20.62 -14.13
C GLU A 419 -12.14 19.86 -13.07
N LYS A 420 -11.63 19.75 -11.84
CA LYS A 420 -12.34 19.05 -10.77
C LYS A 420 -13.70 19.63 -10.45
N SER A 421 -13.84 20.95 -10.51
CA SER A 421 -15.09 21.65 -10.24
C SER A 421 -16.17 21.38 -11.29
N SER A 422 -15.77 20.97 -12.49
CA SER A 422 -16.67 20.64 -13.61
C SER A 422 -16.95 19.14 -13.74
N VAL A 423 -16.24 18.28 -12.98
CA VAL A 423 -16.45 16.82 -13.05
C VAL A 423 -17.58 16.40 -12.13
N GLN A 424 -18.63 15.88 -12.71
CA GLN A 424 -19.77 15.27 -12.02
C GLN A 424 -19.48 13.78 -11.73
N ILE A 425 -19.23 13.44 -10.45
CA ILE A 425 -18.97 12.05 -10.01
C ILE A 425 -20.22 11.30 -9.56
N GLY A 426 -21.31 12.04 -9.35
CA GLY A 426 -22.59 11.54 -8.90
C GLY A 426 -23.57 12.69 -8.71
N HIS A 427 -24.77 12.40 -8.25
CA HIS A 427 -25.79 13.39 -7.97
C HIS A 427 -26.47 13.15 -6.61
N ALA A 428 -26.96 14.22 -6.01
CA ALA A 428 -27.68 14.12 -4.75
C ALA A 428 -29.12 13.62 -4.97
N VAL A 429 -29.54 12.70 -4.10
CA VAL A 429 -30.89 12.13 -4.06
C VAL A 429 -31.52 12.50 -2.71
N TRP A 430 -32.69 13.14 -2.72
CA TRP A 430 -33.42 13.50 -1.53
C TRP A 430 -34.43 12.42 -1.15
N VAL A 431 -34.42 12.01 0.12
CA VAL A 431 -35.35 11.04 0.73
C VAL A 431 -36.28 11.80 1.67
N ALA A 432 -37.46 12.11 1.19
CA ALA A 432 -38.45 12.93 1.91
C ALA A 432 -38.80 12.37 3.30
N GLN A 433 -38.87 11.05 3.44
CA GLN A 433 -39.22 10.35 4.69
C GLN A 433 -38.22 10.53 5.81
N ASN A 434 -36.95 10.79 5.47
CA ASN A 434 -35.89 10.99 6.46
C ASN A 434 -35.62 12.47 6.78
N CYS A 435 -36.30 13.40 6.06
CA CYS A 435 -36.02 14.82 6.19
C CYS A 435 -36.71 15.39 7.45
N ILE A 436 -35.94 16.06 8.33
CA ILE A 436 -36.45 16.64 9.57
C ILE A 436 -37.53 17.72 9.32
N VAL A 437 -37.58 18.30 8.13
CA VAL A 437 -38.66 19.21 7.73
C VAL A 437 -40.00 18.46 7.67
N ASN A 438 -39.96 17.17 7.25
CA ASN A 438 -41.16 16.33 7.13
C ASN A 438 -41.43 15.52 8.40
N THR A 439 -40.39 15.06 9.10
CA THR A 439 -40.54 14.20 10.29
C THR A 439 -40.85 15.04 11.54
N ASP A 440 -40.14 16.14 11.71
CA ASP A 440 -40.16 16.91 12.96
C ASP A 440 -40.84 18.30 12.79
N GLY A 441 -41.20 18.67 11.57
CA GLY A 441 -41.81 19.96 11.26
C GLY A 441 -40.89 21.17 11.50
N VAL A 442 -39.55 20.96 11.46
CA VAL A 442 -38.54 21.96 11.77
C VAL A 442 -37.97 22.56 10.50
N SER A 443 -37.87 23.89 10.43
CA SER A 443 -37.24 24.56 9.31
C SER A 443 -35.75 24.16 9.21
N CYS A 444 -35.33 23.74 8.04
CA CYS A 444 -33.95 23.35 7.75
C CYS A 444 -33.54 23.84 6.35
N GLY A 445 -32.26 24.01 6.10
CA GLY A 445 -31.73 24.43 4.79
C GLY A 445 -30.24 24.07 4.67
N ASN A 446 -29.76 23.18 5.51
CA ASN A 446 -28.34 22.83 5.59
C ASN A 446 -27.79 22.31 4.27
N CYS A 447 -28.53 21.45 3.58
CA CYS A 447 -28.10 20.88 2.28
C CYS A 447 -27.89 21.95 1.21
N ALA A 448 -28.80 22.95 1.13
CA ALA A 448 -28.69 24.03 0.17
C ALA A 448 -27.59 25.03 0.53
N ARG A 449 -27.49 25.41 1.82
CA ARG A 449 -26.49 26.37 2.33
C ARG A 449 -25.04 25.94 2.06
N HIS A 450 -24.77 24.63 2.12
CA HIS A 450 -23.43 24.08 1.97
C HIS A 450 -23.17 23.47 0.57
N CYS A 451 -24.08 23.65 -0.37
CA CYS A 451 -23.90 23.20 -1.73
C CYS A 451 -22.95 24.15 -2.49
N PRO A 452 -21.72 23.72 -2.85
CA PRO A 452 -20.74 24.62 -3.46
C PRO A 452 -21.12 25.06 -4.88
N THR A 453 -21.97 24.30 -5.57
CA THR A 453 -22.43 24.59 -6.94
C THR A 453 -23.83 25.22 -6.99
N GLY A 454 -24.48 25.44 -5.83
CA GLY A 454 -25.86 25.92 -5.78
C GLY A 454 -26.86 24.98 -6.44
N ALA A 455 -26.55 23.70 -6.51
CA ALA A 455 -27.43 22.69 -7.14
C ALA A 455 -28.69 22.36 -6.34
N ILE A 456 -28.78 22.80 -5.08
CA ILE A 456 -29.93 22.52 -4.20
C ILE A 456 -30.66 23.82 -3.90
N LEU A 457 -31.90 23.88 -4.31
CA LEU A 457 -32.80 25.01 -4.08
C LEU A 457 -33.81 24.66 -2.99
N MET A 458 -34.18 25.64 -2.15
CA MET A 458 -35.20 25.46 -1.13
C MET A 458 -36.51 26.03 -1.66
N VAL A 459 -37.51 25.20 -1.90
CA VAL A 459 -38.82 25.57 -2.37
C VAL A 459 -39.88 25.37 -1.28
N PRO A 460 -40.96 26.18 -1.22
CA PRO A 460 -42.07 25.95 -0.30
C PRO A 460 -42.63 24.54 -0.48
N LYS A 461 -42.99 23.88 0.63
CA LYS A 461 -43.64 22.55 0.59
C LYS A 461 -45.04 22.63 -0.02
N ASP A 462 -45.80 23.66 0.36
CA ASP A 462 -47.10 23.96 -0.19
C ASP A 462 -47.01 25.23 -1.04
N ALA A 463 -47.36 25.13 -2.31
CA ALA A 463 -47.18 26.20 -3.29
C ALA A 463 -48.06 27.42 -2.98
N ASP A 464 -49.21 27.20 -2.34
CA ASP A 464 -50.22 28.24 -2.05
C ASP A 464 -49.96 28.97 -0.69
N ASP A 465 -49.12 28.40 0.19
CA ASP A 465 -48.78 29.01 1.47
C ASP A 465 -47.31 29.50 1.50
N GLY A 466 -47.13 30.78 1.27
CA GLY A 466 -45.80 31.44 1.33
C GLY A 466 -45.06 31.34 2.67
N LYS A 467 -45.76 30.91 3.73
CA LYS A 467 -45.20 30.65 5.08
C LYS A 467 -44.90 29.15 5.30
N SER A 468 -45.18 28.30 4.32
CA SER A 468 -44.92 26.88 4.45
C SER A 468 -43.44 26.56 4.62
N LEU A 469 -43.14 25.43 5.28
CA LEU A 469 -41.76 24.91 5.42
C LEU A 469 -41.16 24.66 4.04
N LYS A 470 -39.86 24.95 3.89
CA LYS A 470 -39.16 24.77 2.62
C LYS A 470 -38.49 23.40 2.56
N ILE A 471 -38.64 22.71 1.44
CA ILE A 471 -38.02 21.42 1.11
C ILE A 471 -36.95 21.59 0.05
N PRO A 472 -35.91 20.73 0.03
CA PRO A 472 -34.85 20.78 -0.98
C PRO A 472 -35.32 20.19 -2.31
N VAL A 473 -35.03 20.88 -3.41
CA VAL A 473 -35.11 20.37 -4.78
C VAL A 473 -33.71 20.36 -5.38
N VAL A 474 -33.31 19.24 -5.92
CA VAL A 474 -31.95 19.04 -6.44
C VAL A 474 -31.95 19.23 -7.96
N ASN A 475 -31.13 20.15 -8.45
CA ASN A 475 -30.78 20.24 -9.85
C ASN A 475 -29.60 19.26 -10.10
N THR A 476 -29.91 18.12 -10.69
CA THR A 476 -28.94 17.06 -10.96
C THR A 476 -27.87 17.47 -11.96
N GLU A 477 -28.16 18.38 -12.89
CA GLU A 477 -27.22 18.85 -13.91
C GLU A 477 -26.09 19.73 -13.32
N ARG A 478 -26.37 20.42 -12.22
CA ARG A 478 -25.41 21.27 -11.50
C ARG A 478 -24.67 20.56 -10.37
N CYS A 479 -25.16 19.37 -9.99
CA CYS A 479 -24.62 18.64 -8.84
C CYS A 479 -23.35 17.89 -9.19
N ILE A 480 -22.22 18.23 -8.61
CA ILE A 480 -20.93 17.54 -8.81
C ILE A 480 -20.76 16.27 -7.96
N GLY A 481 -21.69 15.98 -7.05
CA GLY A 481 -21.60 14.78 -6.21
C GLY A 481 -20.59 14.88 -5.05
N CYS A 482 -20.25 16.07 -4.58
CA CYS A 482 -19.20 16.29 -3.56
C CYS A 482 -19.54 15.77 -2.16
N GLY A 483 -20.81 15.49 -1.86
CA GLY A 483 -21.28 14.93 -0.59
C GLY A 483 -21.43 15.92 0.56
N ALA A 484 -21.28 17.24 0.37
CA ALA A 484 -21.47 18.22 1.43
C ALA A 484 -22.88 18.18 2.02
N CYS A 485 -23.89 18.04 1.17
CA CYS A 485 -25.29 17.91 1.60
C CYS A 485 -25.54 16.63 2.42
N GLU A 486 -24.91 15.51 2.05
CA GLU A 486 -25.00 14.25 2.78
C GLU A 486 -24.29 14.34 4.13
N ASN A 487 -23.06 14.84 4.14
CA ASN A 487 -22.25 14.94 5.36
C ASN A 487 -22.89 15.88 6.40
N LEU A 488 -23.38 17.03 5.98
CA LEU A 488 -23.91 18.08 6.87
C LEU A 488 -25.41 17.92 7.16
N CYS A 489 -26.07 16.91 6.62
CA CYS A 489 -27.46 16.60 6.95
C CYS A 489 -27.58 16.21 8.44
N PRO A 490 -28.48 16.83 9.22
CA PRO A 490 -28.66 16.51 10.64
C PRO A 490 -29.40 15.20 10.90
N SER A 491 -30.12 14.68 9.91
CA SER A 491 -30.90 13.44 10.05
C SER A 491 -30.04 12.23 10.41
N ARG A 492 -30.52 11.37 11.30
CA ARG A 492 -29.84 10.17 11.82
C ARG A 492 -30.84 9.00 11.91
N PRO A 493 -30.40 7.73 11.73
CA PRO A 493 -29.03 7.28 11.40
C PRO A 493 -28.65 7.49 9.94
N PHE A 494 -29.61 7.64 9.04
CA PHE A 494 -29.38 7.91 7.62
C PHE A 494 -29.64 9.37 7.29
N SER A 495 -28.79 9.94 6.43
CA SER A 495 -29.02 11.27 5.90
C SER A 495 -30.30 11.32 5.05
N ALA A 496 -31.05 12.43 5.14
CA ALA A 496 -32.22 12.66 4.29
C ALA A 496 -31.86 12.99 2.85
N ILE A 497 -30.61 13.28 2.58
CA ILE A 497 -30.07 13.53 1.26
C ILE A 497 -28.73 12.79 1.17
N TYR A 498 -28.54 12.03 0.11
CA TYR A 498 -27.30 11.27 -0.11
C TYR A 498 -26.88 11.36 -1.58
N VAL A 499 -25.62 11.03 -1.85
CA VAL A 499 -25.09 11.05 -3.20
C VAL A 499 -25.14 9.64 -3.80
N GLU A 500 -25.70 9.52 -4.98
CA GLU A 500 -25.64 8.31 -5.83
C GLU A 500 -24.50 8.49 -6.84
N GLY A 501 -23.65 7.46 -7.02
CA GLY A 501 -22.52 7.51 -7.93
C GLY A 501 -22.93 7.39 -9.40
N HIS A 502 -22.13 7.95 -10.29
CA HIS A 502 -22.24 7.71 -11.71
C HIS A 502 -21.22 6.65 -12.15
N GLU A 503 -21.64 5.72 -13.01
CA GLU A 503 -20.76 4.72 -13.60
C GLU A 503 -19.66 5.39 -14.45
N MET A 504 -20.05 6.42 -15.20
CA MET A 504 -19.14 7.30 -15.96
C MET A 504 -19.26 8.73 -15.45
N HIS A 505 -18.12 9.36 -15.19
CA HIS A 505 -18.09 10.77 -14.82
C HIS A 505 -18.46 11.65 -16.02
N ARG A 506 -19.12 12.77 -15.77
CA ARG A 506 -19.54 13.74 -16.77
C ARG A 506 -18.83 15.06 -16.51
N ILE A 507 -18.58 15.81 -17.57
CA ILE A 507 -18.13 17.21 -17.49
C ILE A 507 -19.39 18.06 -17.65
N ILE A 508 -19.62 18.99 -16.70
CA ILE A 508 -20.76 19.89 -16.66
C ILE A 508 -20.31 21.34 -16.84
#